data_326d2f587cee0c096a4dc7f3aee3a6cc
#
_entry.id   326d2f587cee0c096a4dc7f3aee3a6cc
#
_cell.length_a   1.000
_cell.length_b   1.000
_cell.length_c   1.000
_cell.angle_alpha   90.00
_cell.angle_beta   90.00
_cell.angle_gamma   90.00
#
_symmetry.space_group_name_H-M   'P 1'
#
loop_
_entity.id
_entity.type
_entity.pdbx_description
1 polymer ?
#
loop_
_entity_poly.entity_id
_entity_poly.type
_entity_poly.pdbx_seq_one_letter_code
_entity_poly.pdbx_strand_id
1 'polypeptide(L)'
;MAVDYSICLGTAGWGVWNSPDAGNSWVRHRAPFPLNSRVQALVAHPTQARTIFAGGDTGMFVSHDAGARWERLGVTGQLPTIWSLAVDPIDTDILFAGTRPAGVYRSRDGGRRWEKLAIDIAPECSIGVPFVTSLVVDPDDHRIVWAGVEIDGIFRSVDGGDTWTQQKTGLYDPDIHALTVAATQPKRLYASTAREVFISDNLGDTWQPLGISEKWPLPYARGMAVKADDPGVLFAGCGETTTGETGFVLRTANFGETWEVLRLPAQPNATVWGVATHPANADRIVAFTLFGEVYVTEDAGASWRKIAREFGEIRAAIWVPN
;
A
#
# COMPACT_ATOMS: atom_id res chain seq x y z
N MET A 1 -16.31 -13.36 21.71
CA MET A 1 -15.26 -12.39 22.05
C MET A 1 -15.65 -11.07 21.44
N ALA A 2 -15.38 -9.96 22.10
CA ALA A 2 -15.61 -8.63 21.50
C ALA A 2 -14.68 -8.49 20.29
N VAL A 3 -15.19 -7.93 19.19
CA VAL A 3 -14.37 -7.63 18.02
C VAL A 3 -13.46 -6.46 18.35
N ASP A 4 -12.17 -6.62 18.13
CA ASP A 4 -11.12 -5.71 18.59
C ASP A 4 -10.48 -4.86 17.47
N TYR A 5 -11.03 -4.92 16.23
CA TYR A 5 -10.50 -4.17 15.09
C TYR A 5 -11.56 -3.73 14.09
N SER A 6 -11.24 -2.64 13.40
CA SER A 6 -11.97 -2.11 12.26
C SER A 6 -11.25 -2.38 10.95
N ILE A 7 -11.99 -2.52 9.86
CA ILE A 7 -11.46 -2.58 8.48
C ILE A 7 -11.93 -1.36 7.72
N CYS A 8 -11.02 -0.66 7.03
CA CYS A 8 -11.34 0.44 6.13
C CYS A 8 -10.94 0.09 4.70
N LEU A 9 -11.84 0.40 3.75
CA LEU A 9 -11.62 0.20 2.32
C LEU A 9 -11.74 1.53 1.59
N GLY A 10 -10.74 1.85 0.77
CA GLY A 10 -10.78 2.92 -0.21
C GLY A 10 -11.24 2.36 -1.56
N THR A 11 -12.26 2.97 -2.17
CA THR A 11 -12.88 2.46 -3.38
C THR A 11 -12.86 3.49 -4.52
N ALA A 12 -12.92 3.01 -5.76
CA ALA A 12 -13.08 3.85 -6.92
C ALA A 12 -14.56 4.22 -7.12
N GLY A 13 -14.89 5.49 -6.82
CA GLY A 13 -16.23 6.05 -7.04
C GLY A 13 -17.22 5.92 -5.87
N TRP A 14 -16.84 5.26 -4.76
CA TRP A 14 -17.72 5.08 -3.61
C TRP A 14 -17.13 5.62 -2.29
N GLY A 15 -15.97 6.28 -2.33
CA GLY A 15 -15.27 6.84 -1.17
C GLY A 15 -14.75 5.75 -0.24
N VAL A 16 -15.00 5.90 1.06
CA VAL A 16 -14.54 4.97 2.10
C VAL A 16 -15.70 4.13 2.62
N TRP A 17 -15.43 2.84 2.79
CA TRP A 17 -16.24 1.92 3.58
C TRP A 17 -15.50 1.55 4.86
N ASN A 18 -16.24 1.48 5.96
CA ASN A 18 -15.72 1.07 7.26
C ASN A 18 -16.56 -0.07 7.85
N SER A 19 -15.87 -1.05 8.41
CA SER A 19 -16.46 -2.08 9.26
C SER A 19 -15.86 -1.97 10.65
N PRO A 20 -16.64 -1.64 11.69
CA PRO A 20 -16.15 -1.57 13.07
C PRO A 20 -16.08 -2.95 13.75
N ASP A 21 -16.49 -3.99 13.08
CA ASP A 21 -16.75 -5.32 13.62
C ASP A 21 -16.15 -6.43 12.75
N ALA A 22 -14.91 -6.24 12.31
CA ALA A 22 -14.11 -7.23 11.56
C ALA A 22 -14.77 -7.71 10.25
N GLY A 23 -15.58 -6.87 9.60
CA GLY A 23 -16.22 -7.21 8.33
C GLY A 23 -17.61 -7.81 8.45
N ASN A 24 -18.21 -7.86 9.65
CA ASN A 24 -19.57 -8.38 9.83
C ASN A 24 -20.64 -7.37 9.38
N SER A 25 -20.42 -6.08 9.66
CA SER A 25 -21.27 -5.00 9.15
C SER A 25 -20.42 -3.89 8.49
N TRP A 26 -21.06 -3.10 7.61
CA TRP A 26 -20.35 -2.10 6.82
C TRP A 26 -21.14 -0.80 6.72
N VAL A 27 -20.43 0.31 6.90
CA VAL A 27 -20.93 1.66 6.74
C VAL A 27 -20.18 2.34 5.60
N ARG A 28 -20.91 2.90 4.64
CA ARG A 28 -20.33 3.79 3.63
C ARG A 28 -20.33 5.22 4.13
N HIS A 29 -19.17 5.85 4.11
CA HIS A 29 -19.06 7.26 4.46
C HIS A 29 -19.38 8.14 3.25
N ARG A 30 -20.50 8.89 3.36
CA ARG A 30 -20.95 9.83 2.33
C ARG A 30 -20.40 11.25 2.54
N ALA A 31 -20.14 11.61 3.76
CA ALA A 31 -19.50 12.86 4.16
C ALA A 31 -18.24 12.54 4.97
N PRO A 32 -17.13 13.29 4.76
CA PRO A 32 -16.96 14.44 3.89
C PRO A 32 -16.57 14.08 2.44
N PHE A 33 -16.72 12.80 2.02
CA PHE A 33 -16.36 12.35 0.68
C PHE A 33 -17.42 12.78 -0.33
N PRO A 34 -17.05 13.53 -1.40
CA PRO A 34 -17.97 13.84 -2.47
C PRO A 34 -18.53 12.58 -3.17
N LEU A 35 -19.63 12.73 -3.88
CA LEU A 35 -20.13 11.65 -4.74
C LEU A 35 -19.08 11.30 -5.80
N ASN A 36 -18.96 10.03 -6.08
CA ASN A 36 -18.00 9.46 -7.03
C ASN A 36 -16.53 9.65 -6.67
N SER A 37 -16.20 10.04 -5.42
CA SER A 37 -14.81 10.15 -4.99
C SER A 37 -14.08 8.81 -5.08
N ARG A 38 -12.84 8.88 -5.55
CA ARG A 38 -11.91 7.75 -5.62
C ARG A 38 -10.91 7.88 -4.49
N VAL A 39 -10.89 6.92 -3.59
CA VAL A 39 -9.90 6.83 -2.52
C VAL A 39 -8.89 5.76 -2.90
N GLN A 40 -7.67 6.21 -3.25
CA GLN A 40 -6.62 5.35 -3.79
C GLN A 40 -5.63 4.88 -2.71
N ALA A 41 -5.51 5.64 -1.63
CA ALA A 41 -4.56 5.37 -0.56
C ALA A 41 -5.22 5.45 0.81
N LEU A 42 -4.88 4.50 1.66
CA LEU A 42 -5.17 4.48 3.09
C LEU A 42 -3.87 4.16 3.83
N VAL A 43 -3.57 4.91 4.89
CA VAL A 43 -2.43 4.63 5.76
C VAL A 43 -2.80 4.84 7.22
N ALA A 44 -2.39 3.90 8.08
CA ALA A 44 -2.54 4.04 9.53
C ALA A 44 -1.44 4.95 10.08
N HIS A 45 -1.77 5.73 11.10
CA HIS A 45 -0.80 6.52 11.83
C HIS A 45 0.09 5.59 12.70
N PRO A 46 1.42 5.72 12.65
CA PRO A 46 2.32 4.74 13.28
C PRO A 46 2.19 4.64 14.81
N THR A 47 1.82 5.73 15.48
CA THR A 47 1.76 5.79 16.96
C THR A 47 0.36 6.06 17.53
N GLN A 48 -0.59 6.52 16.69
CA GLN A 48 -1.98 6.74 17.08
C GLN A 48 -2.85 5.64 16.48
N ALA A 49 -3.00 4.54 17.18
CA ALA A 49 -3.52 3.26 16.67
C ALA A 49 -4.89 3.36 15.96
N ARG A 50 -5.71 4.39 16.26
CA ARG A 50 -7.04 4.59 15.67
C ARG A 50 -7.09 5.70 14.61
N THR A 51 -5.94 6.33 14.32
CA THR A 51 -5.86 7.40 13.32
C THR A 51 -5.49 6.83 11.95
N ILE A 52 -6.28 7.21 10.95
CA ILE A 52 -6.16 6.76 9.56
C ILE A 52 -6.18 7.98 8.66
N PHE A 53 -5.27 8.04 7.70
CA PHE A 53 -5.31 9.00 6.60
C PHE A 53 -5.84 8.33 5.33
N ALA A 54 -6.63 9.08 4.57
CA ALA A 54 -7.16 8.65 3.27
C ALA A 54 -6.85 9.71 2.20
N GLY A 55 -6.39 9.26 1.05
CA GLY A 55 -6.06 10.12 -0.09
C GLY A 55 -6.71 9.67 -1.38
N GLY A 56 -7.06 10.63 -2.23
CA GLY A 56 -7.68 10.34 -3.53
C GLY A 56 -7.83 11.56 -4.42
N ASP A 57 -8.76 11.49 -5.36
CA ASP A 57 -9.02 12.54 -6.36
C ASP A 57 -9.65 13.82 -5.78
N THR A 58 -10.23 13.73 -4.61
CA THR A 58 -10.91 14.84 -3.94
C THR A 58 -10.12 15.43 -2.78
N GLY A 59 -8.87 15.00 -2.60
CA GLY A 59 -7.94 15.49 -1.57
C GLY A 59 -7.67 14.48 -0.47
N MET A 60 -7.30 14.99 0.69
CA MET A 60 -6.92 14.20 1.86
C MET A 60 -7.94 14.29 2.97
N PHE A 61 -8.08 13.19 3.70
CA PHE A 61 -9.01 13.06 4.83
C PHE A 61 -8.32 12.33 5.98
N VAL A 62 -8.81 12.56 7.19
CA VAL A 62 -8.33 11.88 8.39
C VAL A 62 -9.51 11.38 9.24
N SER A 63 -9.31 10.24 9.86
CA SER A 63 -10.16 9.70 10.92
C SER A 63 -9.32 9.50 12.16
N HIS A 64 -9.84 9.84 13.34
CA HIS A 64 -9.20 9.63 14.65
C HIS A 64 -9.90 8.54 15.49
N ASP A 65 -10.87 7.86 14.92
CA ASP A 65 -11.73 6.88 15.60
C ASP A 65 -11.90 5.56 14.82
N ALA A 66 -10.79 5.06 14.25
CA ALA A 66 -10.73 3.80 13.51
C ALA A 66 -11.65 3.78 12.27
N GLY A 67 -11.83 4.93 11.61
CA GLY A 67 -12.63 5.06 10.39
C GLY A 67 -14.11 5.32 10.63
N ALA A 68 -14.57 5.50 11.88
CA ALA A 68 -15.98 5.72 12.18
C ALA A 68 -16.46 7.12 11.76
N ARG A 69 -15.58 8.11 11.80
CA ARG A 69 -15.84 9.49 11.33
C ARG A 69 -14.64 9.98 10.56
N TRP A 70 -14.89 10.83 9.58
CA TRP A 70 -13.86 11.41 8.73
C TRP A 70 -14.02 12.91 8.64
N GLU A 71 -12.90 13.60 8.58
CA GLU A 71 -12.82 15.03 8.28
C GLU A 71 -11.85 15.29 7.13
N ARG A 72 -12.08 16.36 6.39
CA ARG A 72 -11.16 16.79 5.34
C ARG A 72 -9.94 17.41 5.97
N LEU A 73 -8.78 17.00 5.49
CA LEU A 73 -7.50 17.53 5.95
C LEU A 73 -6.88 18.44 4.87
N GLY A 74 -6.40 19.60 5.32
CA GLY A 74 -5.79 20.59 4.41
C GLY A 74 -6.78 21.36 3.54
N VAL A 75 -6.24 22.13 2.59
CA VAL A 75 -7.00 22.98 1.68
C VAL A 75 -7.30 22.21 0.38
N THR A 76 -8.52 22.32 -0.10
CA THR A 76 -8.94 21.75 -1.39
C THR A 76 -8.07 22.28 -2.53
N GLY A 77 -7.59 21.39 -3.39
CA GLY A 77 -6.81 21.77 -4.59
C GLY A 77 -5.32 21.96 -4.37
N GLN A 78 -4.79 21.70 -3.16
CA GLN A 78 -3.34 21.74 -2.93
C GLN A 78 -2.59 20.58 -3.61
N LEU A 79 -3.25 19.42 -3.76
CA LEU A 79 -2.66 18.21 -4.32
C LEU A 79 -3.44 17.75 -5.56
N PRO A 80 -2.76 17.24 -6.58
CA PRO A 80 -3.37 16.40 -7.60
C PRO A 80 -4.01 15.14 -6.99
N THR A 81 -4.51 14.22 -7.81
CA THR A 81 -5.02 12.94 -7.31
C THR A 81 -3.95 12.22 -6.51
N ILE A 82 -4.19 12.03 -5.22
CA ILE A 82 -3.30 11.27 -4.33
C ILE A 82 -3.45 9.79 -4.67
N TRP A 83 -2.32 9.14 -4.94
CA TRP A 83 -2.27 7.73 -5.30
C TRP A 83 -1.61 6.86 -4.24
N SER A 84 -0.63 7.42 -3.53
CA SER A 84 0.05 6.77 -2.40
C SER A 84 0.28 7.76 -1.25
N LEU A 85 0.36 7.24 -0.03
CA LEU A 85 0.60 8.00 1.19
C LEU A 85 1.61 7.26 2.06
N ALA A 86 2.47 8.02 2.73
CA ALA A 86 3.31 7.52 3.80
C ALA A 86 3.32 8.52 4.96
N VAL A 87 3.30 8.00 6.19
CA VAL A 87 3.54 8.77 7.41
C VAL A 87 4.93 8.44 7.91
N ASP A 88 5.70 9.44 8.24
CA ASP A 88 7.02 9.24 8.83
C ASP A 88 6.87 8.53 10.20
N PRO A 89 7.51 7.37 10.40
CA PRO A 89 7.34 6.61 11.64
C PRO A 89 8.03 7.24 12.86
N ILE A 90 8.96 8.18 12.65
CA ILE A 90 9.74 8.85 13.71
C ILE A 90 9.16 10.23 14.02
N ASP A 91 8.89 11.04 12.99
CA ASP A 91 8.24 12.35 13.11
C ASP A 91 6.88 12.30 12.39
N THR A 92 5.84 11.97 13.12
CA THR A 92 4.50 11.72 12.58
C THR A 92 3.77 12.97 12.07
N ASP A 93 4.32 14.17 12.25
CA ASP A 93 3.87 15.39 11.58
C ASP A 93 4.35 15.46 10.12
N ILE A 94 5.34 14.64 9.75
CA ILE A 94 5.82 14.52 8.37
C ILE A 94 5.02 13.45 7.63
N LEU A 95 4.39 13.87 6.53
CA LEU A 95 3.68 12.98 5.61
C LEU A 95 4.19 13.19 4.19
N PHE A 96 4.17 12.11 3.41
CA PHE A 96 4.45 12.15 1.99
C PHE A 96 3.22 11.70 1.20
N ALA A 97 2.96 12.37 0.07
CA ALA A 97 1.89 12.02 -0.86
C ALA A 97 2.47 11.87 -2.27
N GLY A 98 2.25 10.72 -2.86
CA GLY A 98 2.51 10.44 -4.26
C GLY A 98 1.26 10.65 -5.10
N THR A 99 1.39 11.29 -6.25
CA THR A 99 0.24 11.78 -7.02
C THR A 99 0.20 11.29 -8.46
N ARG A 100 -0.93 11.52 -9.12
CA ARG A 100 -1.13 11.47 -10.56
C ARG A 100 -1.69 12.81 -11.06
N PRO A 101 -1.04 13.53 -11.98
CA PRO A 101 0.28 13.26 -12.57
C PRO A 101 1.37 13.06 -11.52
N ALA A 102 2.43 12.31 -11.90
CA ALA A 102 3.48 11.93 -10.98
C ALA A 102 4.15 13.16 -10.33
N GLY A 103 4.26 13.10 -9.03
CA GLY A 103 4.91 14.06 -8.18
C GLY A 103 4.91 13.58 -6.75
N VAL A 104 5.91 13.98 -5.99
CA VAL A 104 5.99 13.73 -4.55
C VAL A 104 5.79 15.04 -3.82
N TYR A 105 4.94 15.01 -2.83
CA TYR A 105 4.64 16.14 -1.95
C TYR A 105 4.93 15.75 -0.52
N ARG A 106 5.39 16.71 0.27
CA ARG A 106 5.67 16.55 1.70
C ARG A 106 4.85 17.55 2.51
N SER A 107 4.28 17.09 3.61
CA SER A 107 3.76 17.93 4.70
C SER A 107 4.69 17.82 5.89
N ARG A 108 4.79 18.89 6.69
CA ARG A 108 5.52 18.94 7.96
C ARG A 108 4.61 19.40 9.12
N ASP A 109 3.30 19.34 8.92
CA ASP A 109 2.30 19.82 9.89
C ASP A 109 1.07 18.88 9.95
N GLY A 110 1.30 17.58 9.83
CA GLY A 110 0.25 16.56 9.91
C GLY A 110 -0.71 16.58 8.73
N GLY A 111 -0.24 16.99 7.52
CA GLY A 111 -1.04 16.97 6.30
C GLY A 111 -1.87 18.23 6.04
N ARG A 112 -1.68 19.30 6.81
CA ARG A 112 -2.45 20.55 6.64
C ARG A 112 -1.94 21.39 5.48
N ARG A 113 -0.61 21.44 5.27
CA ARG A 113 0.05 22.15 4.16
C ARG A 113 1.02 21.22 3.47
N TRP A 114 1.15 21.39 2.15
CA TRP A 114 1.95 20.54 1.31
C TRP A 114 2.90 21.36 0.44
N GLU A 115 4.15 20.91 0.35
CA GLU A 115 5.15 21.40 -0.59
C GLU A 115 5.43 20.33 -1.66
N LYS A 116 5.55 20.74 -2.91
CA LYS A 116 5.97 19.85 -4.00
C LYS A 116 7.48 19.71 -3.95
N LEU A 117 7.96 18.47 -3.92
CA LEU A 117 9.38 18.16 -3.90
C LEU A 117 9.97 18.15 -5.32
N ALA A 118 11.26 18.52 -5.41
CA ALA A 118 12.00 18.51 -6.67
C ALA A 118 12.50 17.08 -6.96
N ILE A 119 11.73 16.32 -7.73
CA ILE A 119 12.04 14.98 -8.20
C ILE A 119 11.90 14.94 -9.73
N ASP A 120 12.91 14.40 -10.42
CA ASP A 120 12.98 14.36 -11.89
C ASP A 120 12.28 13.09 -12.41
N ILE A 121 10.95 13.07 -12.34
CA ILE A 121 10.12 11.99 -12.90
C ILE A 121 9.76 12.34 -14.34
N ALA A 122 9.83 11.35 -15.24
CA ALA A 122 9.42 11.51 -16.62
C ALA A 122 7.96 12.02 -16.71
N PRO A 123 7.67 13.04 -17.53
CA PRO A 123 6.32 13.61 -17.62
C PRO A 123 5.31 12.67 -18.31
N GLU A 124 5.80 11.76 -19.13
CA GLU A 124 5.02 10.80 -19.91
C GLU A 124 5.70 9.42 -19.91
N CYS A 125 4.91 8.36 -20.02
CA CYS A 125 5.36 6.99 -20.16
C CYS A 125 4.53 6.23 -21.19
N SER A 126 4.84 4.96 -21.45
CA SER A 126 4.18 4.14 -22.47
C SER A 126 2.67 3.94 -22.27
N ILE A 127 2.18 4.13 -21.04
CA ILE A 127 0.75 4.02 -20.71
C ILE A 127 0.09 5.40 -20.44
N GLY A 128 0.76 6.50 -20.82
CA GLY A 128 0.29 7.87 -20.68
C GLY A 128 0.97 8.63 -19.55
N VAL A 129 0.20 9.18 -18.60
CA VAL A 129 0.74 9.98 -17.49
C VAL A 129 1.12 9.08 -16.33
N PRO A 130 2.42 9.01 -15.96
CA PRO A 130 2.89 8.22 -14.82
C PRO A 130 2.32 8.71 -13.50
N PHE A 131 2.38 7.87 -12.48
CA PHE A 131 1.99 8.20 -11.11
C PHE A 131 2.88 7.52 -10.07
N VAL A 132 2.94 8.09 -8.88
CA VAL A 132 3.72 7.54 -7.77
C VAL A 132 2.87 6.49 -7.07
N THR A 133 3.18 5.22 -7.35
CA THR A 133 2.41 4.06 -6.88
C THR A 133 2.65 3.74 -5.42
N SER A 134 3.87 4.02 -4.93
CA SER A 134 4.27 3.66 -3.57
C SER A 134 5.24 4.68 -2.99
N LEU A 135 5.11 4.92 -1.70
CA LEU A 135 6.02 5.74 -0.89
C LEU A 135 6.36 4.97 0.38
N VAL A 136 7.63 4.93 0.73
CA VAL A 136 8.11 4.28 1.96
C VAL A 136 9.14 5.18 2.62
N VAL A 137 8.96 5.43 3.93
CA VAL A 137 9.94 6.08 4.78
C VAL A 137 10.68 4.99 5.57
N ASP A 138 11.99 5.10 5.66
CA ASP A 138 12.80 4.16 6.42
C ASP A 138 12.40 4.20 7.92
N PRO A 139 12.10 3.05 8.55
CA PRO A 139 11.62 3.03 9.92
C PRO A 139 12.67 3.44 10.97
N ASP A 140 13.96 3.43 10.64
CA ASP A 140 15.04 3.75 11.57
C ASP A 140 15.80 5.04 11.20
N ASP A 141 15.72 5.49 9.94
CA ASP A 141 16.28 6.76 9.47
C ASP A 141 15.31 7.48 8.54
N HIS A 142 14.45 8.31 9.10
CA HIS A 142 13.40 9.04 8.38
C HIS A 142 13.91 10.00 7.28
N ARG A 143 15.24 10.22 7.18
CA ARG A 143 15.83 10.96 6.06
C ARG A 143 15.83 10.11 4.78
N ILE A 144 15.74 8.79 4.91
CA ILE A 144 15.70 7.89 3.76
C ILE A 144 14.23 7.66 3.37
N VAL A 145 13.92 8.03 2.13
CA VAL A 145 12.58 7.89 1.55
C VAL A 145 12.69 7.28 0.17
N TRP A 146 11.85 6.30 -0.14
CA TRP A 146 11.73 5.72 -1.47
C TRP A 146 10.38 6.04 -2.10
N ALA A 147 10.41 6.33 -3.39
CA ALA A 147 9.24 6.50 -4.23
C ALA A 147 9.29 5.51 -5.39
N GLY A 148 8.27 4.68 -5.51
CA GLY A 148 8.02 3.83 -6.67
C GLY A 148 7.14 4.57 -7.66
N VAL A 149 7.55 4.59 -8.92
CA VAL A 149 6.84 5.29 -10.00
C VAL A 149 6.47 4.29 -11.08
N GLU A 150 5.23 4.33 -11.53
CA GLU A 150 4.76 3.49 -12.62
C GLU A 150 5.51 3.83 -13.90
N ILE A 151 6.23 2.83 -14.43
CA ILE A 151 7.04 2.88 -15.66
C ILE A 151 8.18 3.92 -15.64
N ASP A 152 8.60 4.39 -14.45
CA ASP A 152 9.81 5.22 -14.30
C ASP A 152 10.73 4.73 -13.17
N GLY A 153 10.41 3.59 -12.56
CA GLY A 153 11.28 2.91 -11.60
C GLY A 153 11.23 3.49 -10.19
N ILE A 154 12.36 3.42 -9.50
CA ILE A 154 12.48 3.75 -8.08
C ILE A 154 13.37 4.97 -7.89
N PHE A 155 12.94 5.90 -7.05
CA PHE A 155 13.72 7.07 -6.62
C PHE A 155 13.96 6.97 -5.13
N ARG A 156 15.16 7.36 -4.68
CA ARG A 156 15.55 7.42 -3.28
C ARG A 156 16.02 8.81 -2.90
N SER A 157 15.56 9.30 -1.77
CA SER A 157 16.13 10.42 -1.03
C SER A 157 16.89 9.93 0.19
N VAL A 158 17.94 10.66 0.61
CA VAL A 158 18.70 10.44 1.86
C VAL A 158 18.71 11.69 2.76
N ASP A 159 17.88 12.66 2.45
CA ASP A 159 17.78 13.96 3.13
C ASP A 159 16.32 14.37 3.41
N GLY A 160 15.44 13.38 3.59
CA GLY A 160 14.02 13.61 3.93
C GLY A 160 13.19 14.13 2.76
N GLY A 161 13.63 13.89 1.52
CA GLY A 161 12.93 14.27 0.31
C GLY A 161 13.41 15.57 -0.33
N ASP A 162 14.46 16.21 0.18
CA ASP A 162 14.97 17.46 -0.39
C ASP A 162 15.66 17.21 -1.74
N THR A 163 16.40 16.09 -1.88
CA THR A 163 16.97 15.63 -3.15
C THR A 163 16.66 14.18 -3.42
N TRP A 164 16.62 13.78 -4.70
CA TRP A 164 16.26 12.45 -5.15
C TRP A 164 17.23 11.90 -6.18
N THR A 165 17.51 10.60 -6.10
CA THR A 165 18.34 9.87 -7.05
C THR A 165 17.57 8.66 -7.56
N GLN A 166 17.50 8.48 -8.87
CA GLN A 166 16.85 7.32 -9.48
C GLN A 166 17.74 6.06 -9.33
N GLN A 167 17.15 4.96 -8.88
CA GLN A 167 17.80 3.69 -8.61
C GLN A 167 17.53 2.72 -9.76
N LYS A 168 18.52 2.48 -10.64
CA LYS A 168 18.34 1.70 -11.89
C LYS A 168 19.12 0.39 -11.92
N THR A 169 20.16 0.24 -11.11
CA THR A 169 21.09 -0.88 -11.24
C THR A 169 20.41 -2.21 -10.92
N GLY A 170 20.30 -3.08 -11.91
CA GLY A 170 19.65 -4.39 -11.78
C GLY A 170 18.12 -4.39 -11.92
N LEU A 171 17.49 -3.21 -11.95
CA LEU A 171 16.05 -3.06 -12.13
C LEU A 171 15.72 -3.00 -13.64
N TYR A 172 15.39 -4.14 -14.24
CA TYR A 172 15.08 -4.21 -15.67
C TYR A 172 13.60 -4.00 -16.01
N ASP A 173 12.71 -4.03 -15.00
CA ASP A 173 11.29 -3.72 -15.14
C ASP A 173 10.96 -2.48 -14.29
N PRO A 174 10.75 -1.30 -14.91
CA PRO A 174 10.52 -0.05 -14.19
C PRO A 174 9.06 0.18 -13.77
N ASP A 175 8.16 -0.76 -14.04
CA ASP A 175 6.74 -0.68 -13.72
C ASP A 175 6.49 -1.02 -12.25
N ILE A 176 6.79 -0.08 -11.34
CA ILE A 176 6.72 -0.31 -9.90
C ILE A 176 5.27 -0.27 -9.41
N HIS A 177 4.81 -1.35 -8.83
CA HIS A 177 3.48 -1.48 -8.24
C HIS A 177 3.46 -1.22 -6.73
N ALA A 178 4.44 -1.77 -5.99
CA ALA A 178 4.58 -1.54 -4.56
C ALA A 178 6.04 -1.62 -4.13
N LEU A 179 6.37 -0.89 -3.07
CA LEU A 179 7.61 -0.98 -2.33
C LEU A 179 7.31 -1.39 -0.89
N THR A 180 8.16 -2.23 -0.31
CA THR A 180 8.09 -2.53 1.13
C THR A 180 9.50 -2.72 1.69
N VAL A 181 9.65 -2.44 2.98
CA VAL A 181 10.92 -2.56 3.72
C VAL A 181 10.76 -3.59 4.82
N ALA A 182 11.65 -4.57 4.86
CA ALA A 182 11.83 -5.47 5.98
C ALA A 182 12.95 -4.94 6.88
N ALA A 183 12.65 -4.79 8.17
CA ALA A 183 13.59 -4.25 9.18
C ALA A 183 14.63 -5.29 9.57
N THR A 184 15.50 -5.64 8.63
CA THR A 184 16.66 -6.54 8.81
C THR A 184 17.96 -5.77 8.93
N GLN A 185 19.07 -6.45 9.20
CA GLN A 185 20.40 -5.85 9.15
C GLN A 185 21.32 -6.71 8.24
N PRO A 186 21.65 -6.26 7.02
CA PRO A 186 21.19 -5.01 6.37
C PRO A 186 19.69 -5.04 6.07
N LYS A 187 19.07 -3.84 5.93
CA LYS A 187 17.66 -3.73 5.53
C LYS A 187 17.43 -4.32 4.15
N ARG A 188 16.29 -4.99 4.00
CA ARG A 188 15.83 -5.53 2.72
C ARG A 188 14.67 -4.74 2.18
N LEU A 189 14.81 -4.30 0.94
CA LEU A 189 13.74 -3.67 0.20
C LEU A 189 13.20 -4.66 -0.83
N TYR A 190 11.90 -4.61 -1.02
CA TYR A 190 11.20 -5.36 -2.07
C TYR A 190 10.44 -4.41 -2.95
N ALA A 191 10.51 -4.64 -4.26
CA ALA A 191 9.76 -3.91 -5.27
C ALA A 191 8.99 -4.90 -6.13
N SER A 192 7.67 -4.84 -6.12
CA SER A 192 6.83 -5.62 -7.04
C SER A 192 6.59 -4.84 -8.32
N THR A 193 6.60 -5.57 -9.44
CA THR A 193 6.36 -5.06 -10.80
C THR A 193 5.33 -5.92 -11.53
N ALA A 194 5.05 -5.58 -12.78
CA ALA A 194 4.15 -6.38 -13.62
C ALA A 194 4.65 -7.81 -13.89
N ARG A 195 5.93 -8.10 -13.70
CA ARG A 195 6.54 -9.37 -14.12
C ARG A 195 7.50 -9.98 -13.11
N GLU A 196 7.89 -9.24 -12.09
CA GLU A 196 8.94 -9.64 -11.15
C GLU A 196 8.74 -9.02 -9.78
N VAL A 197 9.37 -9.60 -8.79
CA VAL A 197 9.67 -8.97 -7.51
C VAL A 197 11.19 -8.83 -7.41
N PHE A 198 11.65 -7.62 -7.19
CA PHE A 198 13.07 -7.32 -6.98
C PHE A 198 13.36 -7.17 -5.49
N ILE A 199 14.57 -7.56 -5.09
CA ILE A 199 15.09 -7.38 -3.74
C ILE A 199 16.38 -6.55 -3.79
N SER A 200 16.57 -5.71 -2.77
CA SER A 200 17.82 -4.98 -2.53
C SER A 200 18.22 -5.09 -1.05
N ASP A 201 19.48 -5.43 -0.79
CA ASP A 201 20.07 -5.49 0.55
C ASP A 201 21.00 -4.28 0.84
N ASN A 202 20.99 -3.27 -0.05
CA ASN A 202 21.87 -2.09 0.03
C ASN A 202 21.09 -0.78 -0.22
N LEU A 203 19.93 -0.66 0.40
CA LEU A 203 19.07 0.54 0.37
C LEU A 203 18.61 0.96 -1.04
N GLY A 204 18.59 0.02 -2.01
CA GLY A 204 18.18 0.26 -3.38
C GLY A 204 19.32 0.62 -4.35
N ASP A 205 20.59 0.62 -3.93
CA ASP A 205 21.72 0.88 -4.83
C ASP A 205 21.81 -0.17 -5.96
N THR A 206 21.48 -1.42 -5.63
CA THR A 206 21.37 -2.50 -6.61
C THR A 206 20.15 -3.38 -6.31
N TRP A 207 19.54 -3.90 -7.37
CA TRP A 207 18.37 -4.75 -7.33
C TRP A 207 18.64 -6.10 -7.97
N GLN A 208 18.09 -7.16 -7.40
CA GLN A 208 18.16 -8.51 -7.92
C GLN A 208 16.75 -9.10 -8.05
N PRO A 209 16.42 -9.80 -9.14
CA PRO A 209 15.12 -10.47 -9.29
C PRO A 209 15.02 -11.66 -8.35
N LEU A 210 13.84 -11.89 -7.79
CA LEU A 210 13.53 -13.10 -7.02
C LEU A 210 13.15 -14.30 -7.88
N GLY A 211 12.94 -14.10 -9.19
CA GLY A 211 12.56 -15.17 -10.13
C GLY A 211 11.15 -15.70 -9.88
N ILE A 212 10.18 -14.80 -9.70
CA ILE A 212 8.80 -15.20 -9.37
C ILE A 212 8.11 -15.97 -10.49
N SER A 213 8.54 -15.83 -11.74
CA SER A 213 7.99 -16.57 -12.87
C SER A 213 8.10 -18.09 -12.71
N GLU A 214 9.07 -18.56 -11.93
CA GLU A 214 9.27 -19.98 -11.63
C GLU A 214 8.67 -20.42 -10.28
N LYS A 215 8.30 -19.46 -9.44
CA LYS A 215 7.87 -19.68 -8.04
C LYS A 215 6.40 -19.40 -7.81
N TRP A 216 5.79 -18.53 -8.59
CA TRP A 216 4.41 -18.07 -8.42
C TRP A 216 3.49 -18.64 -9.49
N PRO A 217 2.21 -18.88 -9.16
CA PRO A 217 1.24 -19.38 -10.14
C PRO A 217 0.93 -18.36 -11.25
N LEU A 218 1.06 -17.06 -10.94
CA LEU A 218 0.81 -15.95 -11.86
C LEU A 218 1.86 -14.85 -11.63
N PRO A 219 2.41 -14.25 -12.71
CA PRO A 219 3.57 -13.36 -12.60
C PRO A 219 3.23 -11.91 -12.23
N TYR A 220 1.97 -11.49 -12.33
CA TYR A 220 1.58 -10.09 -12.11
C TYR A 220 1.53 -9.79 -10.61
N ALA A 221 2.66 -9.34 -10.05
CA ALA A 221 2.79 -9.00 -8.65
C ALA A 221 2.19 -7.61 -8.35
N ARG A 222 1.41 -7.51 -7.27
CA ARG A 222 0.79 -6.24 -6.84
C ARG A 222 1.23 -5.87 -5.43
N GLY A 223 0.32 -5.86 -4.47
CA GLY A 223 0.62 -5.46 -3.10
C GLY A 223 1.47 -6.48 -2.37
N MET A 224 2.40 -6.01 -1.58
CA MET A 224 3.23 -6.80 -0.68
C MET A 224 3.23 -6.18 0.71
N ALA A 225 3.31 -7.02 1.74
CA ALA A 225 3.45 -6.57 3.11
C ALA A 225 4.36 -7.52 3.91
N VAL A 226 5.19 -6.95 4.78
CA VAL A 226 6.00 -7.70 5.74
C VAL A 226 5.16 -7.98 6.98
N LYS A 227 5.30 -9.17 7.55
CA LYS A 227 4.70 -9.51 8.84
C LYS A 227 5.31 -8.62 9.93
N ALA A 228 4.48 -8.06 10.80
CA ALA A 228 4.92 -7.00 11.70
C ALA A 228 5.94 -7.42 12.77
N ASP A 229 5.96 -8.70 13.15
CA ASP A 229 6.86 -9.26 14.17
C ASP A 229 7.95 -10.20 13.61
N ASP A 230 7.93 -10.45 12.29
CA ASP A 230 8.92 -11.31 11.63
C ASP A 230 9.26 -10.75 10.24
N PRO A 231 10.42 -10.09 10.08
CA PRO A 231 10.82 -9.49 8.81
C PRO A 231 11.13 -10.52 7.71
N GLY A 232 11.29 -11.80 8.05
CA GLY A 232 11.48 -12.89 7.09
C GLY A 232 10.19 -13.36 6.45
N VAL A 233 9.04 -13.02 7.05
CA VAL A 233 7.71 -13.39 6.56
C VAL A 233 7.10 -12.25 5.77
N LEU A 234 6.78 -12.52 4.49
CA LEU A 234 6.06 -11.59 3.63
C LEU A 234 4.81 -12.24 3.06
N PHE A 235 3.81 -11.40 2.86
CA PHE A 235 2.60 -11.72 2.11
C PHE A 235 2.58 -10.94 0.82
N ALA A 236 2.11 -11.57 -0.25
CA ALA A 236 1.99 -10.94 -1.57
C ALA A 236 0.67 -11.29 -2.25
N GLY A 237 0.14 -10.34 -3.00
CA GLY A 237 -0.98 -10.53 -3.91
C GLY A 237 -0.49 -10.61 -5.34
N CYS A 238 -1.04 -11.53 -6.11
CA CYS A 238 -0.77 -11.61 -7.55
C CYS A 238 -2.03 -11.93 -8.36
N GLY A 239 -1.89 -11.82 -9.67
CA GLY A 239 -2.92 -12.14 -10.64
C GLY A 239 -2.36 -12.35 -12.04
N GLU A 240 -3.25 -12.38 -13.02
CA GLU A 240 -2.88 -12.53 -14.44
C GLU A 240 -2.40 -11.20 -15.03
N THR A 241 -3.16 -10.14 -14.75
CA THR A 241 -2.95 -8.76 -15.24
C THR A 241 -3.62 -7.80 -14.29
N THR A 242 -3.62 -6.50 -14.61
CA THR A 242 -4.37 -5.48 -13.84
C THR A 242 -5.83 -5.88 -13.61
N THR A 243 -6.50 -6.40 -14.64
CA THR A 243 -7.95 -6.75 -14.64
C THR A 243 -8.17 -8.25 -14.86
N GLY A 244 -7.22 -9.09 -14.41
CA GLY A 244 -7.33 -10.55 -14.54
C GLY A 244 -8.53 -11.11 -13.78
N GLU A 245 -8.98 -12.30 -14.19
CA GLU A 245 -10.17 -12.97 -13.64
C GLU A 245 -9.84 -13.86 -12.45
N THR A 246 -8.55 -14.00 -12.10
CA THR A 246 -8.13 -14.78 -10.94
C THR A 246 -6.90 -14.18 -10.26
N GLY A 247 -6.69 -14.54 -9.02
CA GLY A 247 -5.54 -14.12 -8.23
C GLY A 247 -5.22 -15.08 -7.10
N PHE A 248 -4.09 -14.85 -6.46
CA PHE A 248 -3.63 -15.64 -5.32
C PHE A 248 -3.03 -14.75 -4.24
N VAL A 249 -3.12 -15.22 -3.00
CA VAL A 249 -2.31 -14.72 -1.88
C VAL A 249 -1.18 -15.71 -1.66
N LEU A 250 0.03 -15.19 -1.56
CA LEU A 250 1.23 -15.97 -1.32
C LEU A 250 1.89 -15.55 -0.01
N ARG A 251 2.62 -16.50 0.59
CA ARG A 251 3.45 -16.26 1.76
C ARG A 251 4.85 -16.81 1.53
N THR A 252 5.86 -16.10 1.99
CA THR A 252 7.21 -16.63 2.24
C THR A 252 7.53 -16.53 3.71
N ALA A 253 8.39 -17.42 4.21
CA ALA A 253 8.93 -17.37 5.58
C ALA A 253 10.46 -17.32 5.57
N ASN A 254 11.08 -17.03 4.43
CA ASN A 254 12.52 -16.99 4.21
C ASN A 254 12.93 -15.92 3.22
N PHE A 255 12.39 -14.70 3.39
CA PHE A 255 12.76 -13.52 2.60
C PHE A 255 12.51 -13.65 1.09
N GLY A 256 11.58 -14.51 0.65
CA GLY A 256 11.27 -14.69 -0.77
C GLY A 256 12.06 -15.79 -1.48
N GLU A 257 12.90 -16.56 -0.76
CA GLU A 257 13.60 -17.71 -1.36
C GLU A 257 12.61 -18.77 -1.85
N THR A 258 11.61 -19.08 -1.01
CA THR A 258 10.49 -19.96 -1.37
C THR A 258 9.15 -19.32 -1.05
N TRP A 259 8.13 -19.69 -1.81
CA TRP A 259 6.78 -19.17 -1.65
C TRP A 259 5.75 -20.30 -1.61
N GLU A 260 4.73 -20.11 -0.80
CA GLU A 260 3.57 -20.98 -0.75
C GLU A 260 2.32 -20.21 -1.19
N VAL A 261 1.43 -20.86 -1.91
CA VAL A 261 0.10 -20.34 -2.24
C VAL A 261 -0.83 -20.64 -1.07
N LEU A 262 -1.39 -19.58 -0.49
CA LEU A 262 -2.31 -19.73 0.63
C LEU A 262 -3.70 -20.14 0.16
N ARG A 263 -4.29 -21.10 0.87
CA ARG A 263 -5.63 -21.59 0.52
C ARG A 263 -6.71 -20.62 1.01
N LEU A 264 -7.35 -19.95 0.09
CA LEU A 264 -8.53 -19.12 0.36
C LEU A 264 -9.83 -19.94 0.30
N PRO A 265 -10.91 -19.51 0.98
CA PRO A 265 -12.19 -20.21 0.99
C PRO A 265 -12.91 -20.22 -0.35
N ALA A 266 -12.54 -19.32 -1.26
CA ALA A 266 -13.00 -19.25 -2.64
C ALA A 266 -11.86 -18.75 -3.54
N GLN A 267 -11.88 -19.11 -4.83
CA GLN A 267 -10.97 -18.54 -5.81
C GLN A 267 -11.26 -17.03 -5.93
N PRO A 268 -10.25 -16.16 -5.77
CA PRO A 268 -10.42 -14.72 -5.98
C PRO A 268 -10.96 -14.40 -7.38
N ASN A 269 -11.90 -13.46 -7.45
CA ASN A 269 -12.59 -13.03 -8.67
C ASN A 269 -11.78 -12.09 -9.56
N ALA A 270 -10.58 -11.74 -9.13
CA ALA A 270 -9.65 -10.85 -9.82
C ALA A 270 -8.26 -10.94 -9.20
N THR A 271 -7.32 -10.23 -9.77
CA THR A 271 -6.01 -10.00 -9.16
C THR A 271 -6.16 -9.58 -7.70
N VAL A 272 -5.45 -10.28 -6.81
CA VAL A 272 -5.31 -9.84 -5.40
C VAL A 272 -4.47 -8.56 -5.43
N TRP A 273 -5.16 -7.45 -5.20
CA TRP A 273 -4.62 -6.12 -5.41
C TRP A 273 -3.70 -5.66 -4.29
N GLY A 274 -3.99 -6.10 -3.08
CA GLY A 274 -3.16 -5.75 -1.94
C GLY A 274 -3.34 -6.67 -0.75
N VAL A 275 -2.39 -6.57 0.14
CA VAL A 275 -2.36 -7.21 1.46
C VAL A 275 -1.98 -6.16 2.50
N ALA A 276 -2.60 -6.23 3.68
CA ALA A 276 -2.38 -5.27 4.76
C ALA A 276 -2.09 -5.99 6.07
N THR A 277 -0.98 -5.63 6.68
CA THR A 277 -0.53 -6.04 8.02
C THR A 277 -0.60 -4.85 8.98
N HIS A 278 -0.56 -5.11 10.29
CA HIS A 278 -0.51 -4.05 11.29
C HIS A 278 0.17 -4.56 12.57
N PRO A 279 1.01 -3.76 13.24
CA PRO A 279 1.78 -4.20 14.42
C PRO A 279 0.92 -4.54 15.66
N ALA A 280 -0.31 -4.07 15.74
CA ALA A 280 -1.21 -4.41 16.85
C ALA A 280 -1.57 -5.91 16.91
N ASN A 281 -1.52 -6.62 15.80
CA ASN A 281 -1.64 -8.08 15.73
C ASN A 281 -0.97 -8.57 14.45
N ALA A 282 0.22 -9.15 14.59
CA ALA A 282 1.05 -9.59 13.48
C ALA A 282 0.45 -10.78 12.69
N ASP A 283 -0.45 -11.54 13.30
CA ASP A 283 -1.10 -12.70 12.66
C ASP A 283 -2.37 -12.32 11.87
N ARG A 284 -2.84 -11.06 12.03
CA ARG A 284 -4.01 -10.59 11.31
C ARG A 284 -3.61 -9.89 10.01
N ILE A 285 -4.04 -10.46 8.90
CA ILE A 285 -3.79 -9.93 7.56
C ILE A 285 -5.12 -9.76 6.84
N VAL A 286 -5.28 -8.66 6.13
CA VAL A 286 -6.38 -8.40 5.21
C VAL A 286 -5.85 -8.43 3.79
N ALA A 287 -6.44 -9.26 2.94
CA ALA A 287 -6.18 -9.27 1.50
C ALA A 287 -7.43 -8.88 0.74
N PHE A 288 -7.29 -8.22 -0.41
CA PHE A 288 -8.41 -7.78 -1.21
C PHE A 288 -8.13 -7.86 -2.70
N THR A 289 -9.18 -8.14 -3.47
CA THR A 289 -9.11 -8.12 -4.92
C THR A 289 -9.46 -6.75 -5.48
N LEU A 290 -9.03 -6.48 -6.69
CA LEU A 290 -9.43 -5.27 -7.42
C LEU A 290 -10.95 -5.17 -7.54
N PHE A 291 -11.64 -6.29 -7.76
CA PHE A 291 -13.09 -6.32 -8.01
C PHE A 291 -13.94 -6.65 -6.77
N GLY A 292 -13.46 -6.24 -5.59
CA GLY A 292 -14.32 -6.03 -4.44
C GLY A 292 -14.41 -7.16 -3.42
N GLU A 293 -13.65 -8.25 -3.57
CA GLU A 293 -13.58 -9.28 -2.53
C GLU A 293 -12.55 -8.93 -1.46
N VAL A 294 -12.88 -9.27 -0.22
CA VAL A 294 -12.02 -9.08 0.94
C VAL A 294 -11.88 -10.39 1.70
N TYR A 295 -10.66 -10.72 2.06
CA TYR A 295 -10.30 -11.91 2.83
C TYR A 295 -9.54 -11.51 4.09
N VAL A 296 -9.80 -12.20 5.18
CA VAL A 296 -9.16 -11.93 6.48
C VAL A 296 -8.66 -13.23 7.07
N THR A 297 -7.44 -13.20 7.58
CA THR A 297 -6.87 -14.24 8.45
C THR A 297 -6.53 -13.64 9.82
N GLU A 298 -6.56 -14.46 10.86
CA GLU A 298 -6.16 -14.11 12.24
C GLU A 298 -5.10 -15.09 12.79
N ASP A 299 -4.53 -15.91 11.90
CA ASP A 299 -3.55 -16.97 12.21
C ASP A 299 -2.40 -17.01 11.18
N ALA A 300 -1.95 -15.82 10.75
CA ALA A 300 -0.85 -15.64 9.79
C ALA A 300 -1.04 -16.40 8.47
N GLY A 301 -2.29 -16.57 8.04
CA GLY A 301 -2.62 -17.19 6.75
C GLY A 301 -2.87 -18.70 6.81
N ALA A 302 -2.86 -19.34 7.99
CA ALA A 302 -3.19 -20.75 8.12
C ALA A 302 -4.66 -21.03 7.77
N SER A 303 -5.56 -20.10 8.09
CA SER A 303 -6.96 -20.14 7.66
C SER A 303 -7.44 -18.75 7.24
N TRP A 304 -8.41 -18.70 6.32
CA TRP A 304 -8.95 -17.46 5.78
C TRP A 304 -10.47 -17.47 5.81
N ARG A 305 -11.04 -16.29 6.01
CA ARG A 305 -12.46 -16.00 5.92
C ARG A 305 -12.69 -14.99 4.79
N LYS A 306 -13.59 -15.31 3.85
CA LYS A 306 -14.08 -14.31 2.89
C LYS A 306 -15.15 -13.46 3.55
N ILE A 307 -15.08 -12.15 3.42
CA ILE A 307 -16.13 -11.22 3.83
C ILE A 307 -17.35 -11.46 2.92
N ALA A 308 -18.53 -11.59 3.52
CA ALA A 308 -19.76 -11.92 2.78
C ALA A 308 -20.20 -10.80 1.81
N ARG A 309 -19.87 -9.53 2.15
CA ARG A 309 -20.16 -8.40 1.28
C ARG A 309 -19.09 -8.27 0.20
N GLU A 310 -19.53 -8.11 -1.03
CA GLU A 310 -18.68 -7.67 -2.15
C GLU A 310 -18.85 -6.17 -2.37
N PHE A 311 -17.78 -5.53 -2.81
CA PHE A 311 -17.68 -4.10 -3.06
C PHE A 311 -17.48 -3.86 -4.55
N GLY A 312 -17.53 -2.61 -4.98
CA GLY A 312 -16.98 -2.21 -6.26
C GLY A 312 -15.44 -2.27 -6.22
N GLU A 313 -14.80 -1.61 -7.15
CA GLU A 313 -13.35 -1.58 -7.26
C GLU A 313 -12.69 -1.07 -5.97
N ILE A 314 -11.90 -1.93 -5.31
CA ILE A 314 -11.13 -1.59 -4.10
C ILE A 314 -9.72 -1.19 -4.53
N ARG A 315 -9.24 -0.04 -4.05
CA ARG A 315 -7.90 0.48 -4.32
C ARG A 315 -6.97 0.40 -3.12
N ALA A 316 -7.51 0.49 -1.93
CA ALA A 316 -6.75 0.38 -0.69
C ALA A 316 -7.57 -0.32 0.38
N ALA A 317 -6.93 -1.07 1.24
CA ALA A 317 -7.54 -1.63 2.44
C ALA A 317 -6.52 -1.59 3.58
N ILE A 318 -7.02 -1.27 4.77
CA ILE A 318 -6.26 -1.39 6.01
C ILE A 318 -7.16 -1.93 7.12
N TRP A 319 -6.56 -2.42 8.16
CA TRP A 319 -7.23 -2.65 9.42
C TRP A 319 -6.49 -1.94 10.55
N VAL A 320 -7.21 -1.53 11.58
CA VAL A 320 -6.67 -0.88 12.78
C VAL A 320 -7.38 -1.41 14.03
N PRO A 321 -6.76 -1.41 15.20
CA PRO A 321 -7.43 -1.77 16.46
C PRO A 321 -8.54 -0.77 16.80
N ASN A 322 -9.57 -1.26 17.54
CA ASN A 322 -10.70 -0.46 18.02
C ASN A 322 -10.38 0.38 19.26
#